data_17f9ef8170d227fafe92c795b1d394d7
#
_entry.id   17f9ef8170d227fafe92c795b1d394d7
#
_cell.length_a   1.000
_cell.length_b   1.000
_cell.length_c   1.000
_cell.angle_alpha   90.00
_cell.angle_beta   90.00
_cell.angle_gamma   90.00
#
_symmetry.space_group_name_H-M   'P 1'
#
loop_
_entity.id
_entity.type
_entity.pdbx_description
1 polymer ?
#
loop_
_entity_poly.entity_id
_entity_poly.type
_entity_poly.pdbx_seq_one_letter_code
_entity_poly.pdbx_strand_id
1 'polypeptide(L)'
;RFSPMMAAAKAARIPVRGYVSCITDCPYEGAVSPQRTAWVAQALFDMGCYEISLGDTIGQATPERLDKTLQAVLDSVPASALAGHYHDTNQRALENISLSLGHGIRVFDAAVGGLGGCPYAPGAKGNVATEAVAALMQSQGFETGLDLIKLEKAAQMAKGLVHETA
;
A
#
# COMPACT_ATOMS: atom_id res chain seq x y z
N ARG A 1 -4.99 -2.89 -22.52
CA ARG A 1 -6.33 -2.78 -21.90
C ARG A 1 -6.56 -1.38 -21.32
N PHE A 2 -5.57 -0.78 -20.63
CA PHE A 2 -5.71 0.53 -19.98
C PHE A 2 -5.43 1.73 -20.90
N SER A 3 -4.78 1.54 -22.05
CA SER A 3 -4.35 2.64 -22.94
C SER A 3 -5.48 3.62 -23.35
N PRO A 4 -6.70 3.17 -23.69
CA PRO A 4 -7.79 4.10 -24.02
C PRO A 4 -8.23 4.95 -22.82
N MET A 5 -8.29 4.34 -21.61
CA MET A 5 -8.62 5.04 -20.37
C MET A 5 -7.55 6.09 -20.03
N MET A 6 -6.27 5.72 -20.15
CA MET A 6 -5.14 6.65 -19.91
C MET A 6 -5.15 7.82 -20.87
N ALA A 7 -5.47 7.57 -22.16
CA ALA A 7 -5.60 8.62 -23.16
C ALA A 7 -6.76 9.60 -22.82
N ALA A 8 -7.90 9.08 -22.39
CA ALA A 8 -9.06 9.88 -21.98
C ALA A 8 -8.74 10.70 -20.72
N ALA A 9 -8.12 10.11 -19.70
CA ALA A 9 -7.69 10.80 -18.48
C ALA A 9 -6.71 11.94 -18.79
N LYS A 10 -5.72 11.68 -19.65
CA LYS A 10 -4.75 12.69 -20.11
C LYS A 10 -5.44 13.85 -20.82
N ALA A 11 -6.37 13.55 -21.74
CA ALA A 11 -7.15 14.58 -22.44
C ALA A 11 -7.98 15.43 -21.47
N ALA A 12 -8.55 14.82 -20.43
CA ALA A 12 -9.32 15.48 -19.38
C ALA A 12 -8.43 16.13 -18.29
N ARG A 13 -7.11 16.01 -18.35
CA ARG A 13 -6.14 16.45 -17.33
C ARG A 13 -6.41 15.84 -15.95
N ILE A 14 -6.87 14.61 -15.91
CA ILE A 14 -7.10 13.86 -14.66
C ILE A 14 -5.85 13.02 -14.38
N PRO A 15 -5.15 13.23 -13.23
CA PRO A 15 -4.03 12.38 -12.85
C PRO A 15 -4.52 10.97 -12.51
N VAL A 16 -3.75 9.95 -12.91
CA VAL A 16 -4.09 8.54 -12.67
C VAL A 16 -3.04 7.93 -11.75
N ARG A 17 -3.49 7.29 -10.68
CA ARG A 17 -2.68 6.47 -9.77
C ARG A 17 -2.83 5.01 -10.17
N GLY A 18 -1.70 4.30 -10.29
CA GLY A 18 -1.67 2.88 -10.61
C GLY A 18 -1.61 2.02 -9.34
N TYR A 19 -2.18 0.83 -9.39
CA TYR A 19 -2.07 -0.17 -8.32
C TYR A 19 -1.51 -1.47 -8.87
N VAL A 20 -0.51 -2.03 -8.19
CA VAL A 20 0.02 -3.37 -8.43
C VAL A 20 -0.35 -4.23 -7.24
N SER A 21 -1.32 -5.13 -7.42
CA SER A 21 -1.71 -6.08 -6.39
C SER A 21 -0.79 -7.29 -6.37
N CYS A 22 -0.77 -8.02 -5.24
CA CYS A 22 -0.05 -9.29 -5.11
C CYS A 22 1.46 -9.15 -5.38
N ILE A 23 2.10 -8.14 -4.80
CA ILE A 23 3.52 -7.83 -5.10
C ILE A 23 4.52 -8.90 -4.66
N THR A 24 4.15 -9.76 -3.70
CA THR A 24 4.98 -10.87 -3.20
C THR A 24 4.25 -12.20 -3.26
N ASP A 25 2.93 -12.20 -3.04
CA ASP A 25 2.10 -13.38 -2.95
C ASP A 25 0.73 -13.16 -3.57
N CYS A 26 0.32 -14.13 -4.39
CA CYS A 26 -1.00 -14.19 -5.00
C CYS A 26 -1.82 -15.32 -4.34
N PRO A 27 -3.09 -15.08 -3.95
CA PRO A 27 -3.93 -16.11 -3.33
C PRO A 27 -4.22 -17.29 -4.25
N TYR A 28 -4.00 -17.15 -5.55
CA TYR A 28 -4.26 -18.18 -6.56
C TYR A 28 -2.99 -18.85 -7.07
N GLU A 29 -1.92 -18.09 -7.26
CA GLU A 29 -0.68 -18.56 -7.91
C GLU A 29 0.48 -18.75 -6.91
N GLY A 30 0.31 -18.34 -5.65
CA GLY A 30 1.37 -18.39 -4.65
C GLY A 30 2.41 -17.28 -4.82
N ALA A 31 3.67 -17.61 -4.66
CA ALA A 31 4.76 -16.63 -4.68
C ALA A 31 4.90 -15.92 -6.04
N VAL A 32 5.02 -14.61 -5.98
CA VAL A 32 5.23 -13.72 -7.14
C VAL A 32 6.70 -13.29 -7.16
N SER A 33 7.35 -13.37 -8.33
CA SER A 33 8.74 -12.95 -8.45
C SER A 33 8.89 -11.43 -8.42
N PRO A 34 9.96 -10.88 -7.82
CA PRO A 34 10.26 -9.45 -7.82
C PRO A 34 10.25 -8.82 -9.22
N GLN A 35 10.79 -9.53 -10.21
CA GLN A 35 10.87 -9.06 -11.60
C GLN A 35 9.49 -8.93 -12.25
N ARG A 36 8.53 -9.80 -11.87
CA ARG A 36 7.15 -9.69 -12.36
C ARG A 36 6.48 -8.44 -11.83
N THR A 37 6.64 -8.15 -10.54
CA THR A 37 6.14 -6.92 -9.91
C THR A 37 6.78 -5.68 -10.52
N ALA A 38 8.11 -5.69 -10.70
CA ALA A 38 8.85 -4.60 -11.33
C ALA A 38 8.36 -4.31 -12.75
N TRP A 39 8.15 -5.36 -13.56
CA TRP A 39 7.65 -5.22 -14.92
C TRP A 39 6.26 -4.56 -14.96
N VAL A 40 5.33 -4.96 -14.05
CA VAL A 40 3.99 -4.35 -14.00
C VAL A 40 4.06 -2.90 -13.52
N ALA A 41 4.87 -2.62 -12.49
CA ALA A 41 5.05 -1.28 -11.95
C ALA A 41 5.60 -0.32 -13.03
N GLN A 42 6.64 -0.73 -13.73
CA GLN A 42 7.21 0.04 -14.84
C GLN A 42 6.19 0.28 -15.95
N ALA A 43 5.45 -0.75 -16.36
CA ALA A 43 4.45 -0.61 -17.41
C ALA A 43 3.35 0.41 -17.05
N LEU A 44 2.92 0.49 -15.79
CA LEU A 44 1.98 1.50 -15.31
C LEU A 44 2.62 2.90 -15.28
N PHE A 45 3.88 2.98 -14.84
CA PHE A 45 4.61 4.24 -14.82
C PHE A 45 4.83 4.79 -16.24
N ASP A 46 5.22 3.95 -17.19
CA ASP A 46 5.39 4.31 -18.60
C ASP A 46 4.07 4.73 -19.28
N MET A 47 2.94 4.20 -18.82
CA MET A 47 1.63 4.66 -19.26
C MET A 47 1.25 6.04 -18.75
N GLY A 48 2.02 6.62 -17.81
CA GLY A 48 1.83 7.95 -17.28
C GLY A 48 1.03 8.01 -15.97
N CYS A 49 0.99 6.93 -15.19
CA CYS A 49 0.54 7.01 -13.81
C CYS A 49 1.53 7.88 -13.01
N TYR A 50 1.01 8.84 -12.24
CA TYR A 50 1.86 9.74 -11.45
C TYR A 50 2.48 9.04 -10.23
N GLU A 51 1.85 7.98 -9.76
CA GLU A 51 2.27 7.19 -8.60
C GLU A 51 1.81 5.74 -8.77
N ILE A 52 2.62 4.81 -8.30
CA ILE A 52 2.34 3.37 -8.33
C ILE A 52 2.28 2.86 -6.89
N SER A 53 1.10 2.40 -6.47
CA SER A 53 0.89 1.78 -5.17
C SER A 53 1.16 0.28 -5.24
N LEU A 54 2.08 -0.19 -4.40
CA LEU A 54 2.54 -1.58 -4.31
C LEU A 54 1.76 -2.30 -3.21
N GLY A 55 0.89 -3.25 -3.60
CA GLY A 55 -0.05 -3.91 -2.70
C GLY A 55 0.38 -5.31 -2.25
N ASP A 56 0.68 -5.47 -0.96
CA ASP A 56 0.69 -6.79 -0.29
C ASP A 56 -0.75 -7.20 0.02
N THR A 57 -1.45 -7.67 -1.00
CA THR A 57 -2.91 -7.86 -1.01
C THR A 57 -3.43 -8.80 0.06
N ILE A 58 -2.66 -9.81 0.44
CA ILE A 58 -3.06 -10.80 1.45
C ILE A 58 -2.23 -10.72 2.73
N GLY A 59 -1.35 -9.72 2.85
CA GLY A 59 -0.52 -9.48 4.04
C GLY A 59 0.49 -10.59 4.33
N GLN A 60 1.03 -11.23 3.28
CA GLN A 60 1.97 -12.34 3.40
C GLN A 60 3.44 -11.90 3.22
N ALA A 61 3.68 -10.67 2.81
CA ALA A 61 5.03 -10.20 2.59
C ALA A 61 5.86 -10.23 3.88
N THR A 62 6.97 -10.96 3.85
CA THR A 62 8.02 -10.80 4.86
C THR A 62 8.94 -9.65 4.44
N PRO A 63 9.64 -8.99 5.40
CA PRO A 63 10.59 -7.92 5.07
C PRO A 63 11.63 -8.34 4.02
N GLU A 64 12.16 -9.56 4.10
CA GLU A 64 13.19 -10.04 3.16
C GLU A 64 12.64 -10.22 1.73
N ARG A 65 11.37 -10.61 1.61
CA ARG A 65 10.73 -10.76 0.30
C ARG A 65 10.33 -9.41 -0.27
N LEU A 66 9.82 -8.52 0.58
CA LEU A 66 9.49 -7.16 0.20
C LEU A 66 10.74 -6.39 -0.22
N ASP A 67 11.85 -6.52 0.51
CA ASP A 67 13.12 -5.89 0.19
C ASP A 67 13.58 -6.21 -1.24
N LYS A 68 13.60 -7.51 -1.59
CA LYS A 68 13.93 -7.96 -2.95
C LYS A 68 12.99 -7.40 -4.02
N THR A 69 11.70 -7.29 -3.69
CA THR A 69 10.70 -6.74 -4.60
C THR A 69 10.90 -5.24 -4.80
N LEU A 70 11.15 -4.49 -3.71
CA LEU A 70 11.41 -3.05 -3.78
C LEU A 70 12.69 -2.76 -4.54
N GLN A 71 13.77 -3.51 -4.31
CA GLN A 71 15.01 -3.36 -5.07
C GLN A 71 14.75 -3.51 -6.58
N ALA A 72 14.05 -4.57 -7.00
CA ALA A 72 13.74 -4.80 -8.40
C ALA A 72 12.85 -3.70 -9.02
N VAL A 73 11.89 -3.16 -8.27
CA VAL A 73 11.02 -2.07 -8.73
C VAL A 73 11.79 -0.77 -8.86
N LEU A 74 12.68 -0.47 -7.91
CA LEU A 74 13.47 0.76 -7.86
C LEU A 74 14.52 0.86 -8.98
N ASP A 75 14.87 -0.26 -9.62
CA ASP A 75 15.72 -0.25 -10.81
C ASP A 75 15.07 0.52 -12.00
N SER A 76 13.74 0.68 -12.00
CA SER A 76 13.01 1.28 -13.11
C SER A 76 12.01 2.37 -12.74
N VAL A 77 11.50 2.36 -11.49
CA VAL A 77 10.52 3.35 -11.01
C VAL A 77 11.11 4.08 -9.80
N PRO A 78 11.25 5.42 -9.82
CA PRO A 78 11.85 6.16 -8.71
C PRO A 78 10.97 6.07 -7.45
N ALA A 79 11.61 6.04 -6.27
CA ALA A 79 10.90 5.96 -4.98
C ALA A 79 9.85 7.07 -4.78
N SER A 80 10.09 8.26 -5.35
CA SER A 80 9.15 9.38 -5.30
C SER A 80 7.85 9.17 -6.08
N ALA A 81 7.80 8.15 -6.94
CA ALA A 81 6.61 7.74 -7.69
C ALA A 81 6.02 6.42 -7.15
N LEU A 82 6.47 5.97 -5.98
CA LEU A 82 5.98 4.72 -5.36
C LEU A 82 5.22 5.02 -4.07
N ALA A 83 4.22 4.17 -3.81
CA ALA A 83 3.49 4.11 -2.54
C ALA A 83 3.42 2.65 -2.06
N GLY A 84 3.30 2.46 -0.75
CA GLY A 84 3.06 1.15 -0.14
C GLY A 84 1.61 0.99 0.27
N HIS A 85 1.03 -0.19 -0.01
CA HIS A 85 -0.31 -0.59 0.41
C HIS A 85 -0.23 -1.98 1.03
N TYR A 86 0.05 -2.04 2.34
CA TYR A 86 0.35 -3.29 3.01
C TYR A 86 -0.77 -3.69 3.95
N HIS A 87 -1.34 -4.89 3.72
CA HIS A 87 -2.31 -5.49 4.61
C HIS A 87 -1.63 -6.03 5.88
N ASP A 88 -2.34 -5.92 7.00
CA ASP A 88 -1.83 -6.29 8.33
C ASP A 88 -2.30 -7.67 8.80
N THR A 89 -2.63 -8.55 7.85
CA THR A 89 -3.12 -9.90 8.12
C THR A 89 -2.19 -10.68 9.05
N ASN A 90 -0.88 -10.61 8.81
CA ASN A 90 0.16 -11.26 9.62
C ASN A 90 0.89 -10.30 10.56
N GLN A 91 0.35 -9.12 10.85
CA GLN A 91 0.91 -8.12 11.75
C GLN A 91 2.32 -7.64 11.34
N ARG A 92 2.59 -7.60 10.02
CA ARG A 92 3.87 -7.18 9.45
C ARG A 92 3.82 -5.86 8.70
N ALA A 93 2.63 -5.26 8.56
CA ALA A 93 2.49 -4.05 7.75
C ALA A 93 3.39 -2.90 8.24
N LEU A 94 3.49 -2.68 9.55
CA LEU A 94 4.34 -1.62 10.11
C LEU A 94 5.84 -1.88 9.90
N GLU A 95 6.27 -3.13 9.98
CA GLU A 95 7.66 -3.53 9.70
C GLU A 95 7.99 -3.32 8.21
N ASN A 96 7.07 -3.69 7.33
CA ASN A 96 7.18 -3.50 5.88
C ASN A 96 7.18 -2.01 5.50
N ILE A 97 6.39 -1.18 6.20
CA ILE A 97 6.41 0.28 6.05
C ILE A 97 7.78 0.84 6.47
N SER A 98 8.29 0.42 7.63
CA SER A 98 9.61 0.85 8.12
C SER A 98 10.74 0.50 7.14
N LEU A 99 10.72 -0.72 6.58
CA LEU A 99 11.63 -1.13 5.52
C LEU A 99 11.51 -0.21 4.30
N SER A 100 10.28 0.06 3.85
CA SER A 100 10.02 0.88 2.65
C SER A 100 10.46 2.34 2.83
N LEU A 101 10.39 2.88 4.05
CA LEU A 101 10.98 4.19 4.39
C LEU A 101 12.49 4.19 4.15
N GLY A 102 13.19 3.10 4.47
CA GLY A 102 14.62 2.91 4.18
C GLY A 102 14.94 2.96 2.69
N HIS A 103 14.02 2.49 1.84
CA HIS A 103 14.11 2.57 0.38
C HIS A 103 13.69 3.94 -0.20
N GLY A 104 13.31 4.90 0.61
CA GLY A 104 12.94 6.24 0.16
C GLY A 104 11.47 6.42 -0.19
N ILE A 105 10.62 5.42 -0.01
CA ILE A 105 9.17 5.56 -0.21
C ILE A 105 8.59 6.40 0.94
N ARG A 106 7.66 7.32 0.63
CA ARG A 106 7.10 8.29 1.59
C ARG A 106 5.58 8.34 1.61
N VAL A 107 4.92 7.56 0.76
CA VAL A 107 3.45 7.49 0.68
C VAL A 107 3.01 6.08 1.07
N PHE A 108 2.04 6.00 1.99
CA PHE A 108 1.48 4.74 2.46
C PHE A 108 -0.03 4.82 2.55
N ASP A 109 -0.72 3.86 1.98
CA ASP A 109 -2.16 3.70 2.09
C ASP A 109 -2.49 3.01 3.42
N ALA A 110 -3.44 3.55 4.14
CA ALA A 110 -3.91 3.02 5.41
C ALA A 110 -5.40 3.35 5.61
N ALA A 111 -6.06 2.65 6.50
CA ALA A 111 -7.45 2.92 6.84
C ALA A 111 -7.60 3.24 8.32
N VAL A 112 -8.41 4.27 8.64
CA VAL A 112 -8.70 4.64 10.03
C VAL A 112 -9.36 3.46 10.75
N GLY A 113 -8.85 3.10 11.94
CA GLY A 113 -9.30 1.93 12.68
C GLY A 113 -8.95 0.59 12.06
N GLY A 114 -8.13 0.57 10.99
CA GLY A 114 -7.83 -0.65 10.22
C GLY A 114 -9.04 -1.19 9.46
N LEU A 115 -10.00 -0.33 9.11
CA LEU A 115 -11.21 -0.75 8.41
C LEU A 115 -10.92 -1.27 7.00
N GLY A 116 -11.77 -2.19 6.56
CA GLY A 116 -11.66 -2.84 5.26
C GLY A 116 -10.99 -4.21 5.38
N GLY A 117 -11.78 -5.24 5.09
CA GLY A 117 -11.31 -6.62 5.01
C GLY A 117 -10.63 -6.91 3.68
N CYS A 118 -10.04 -8.08 3.59
CA CYS A 118 -9.54 -8.62 2.33
C CYS A 118 -10.46 -9.77 1.90
N PRO A 119 -11.18 -9.69 0.77
CA PRO A 119 -12.07 -10.77 0.33
C PRO A 119 -11.30 -12.06 0.01
N TYR A 120 -10.00 -11.96 -0.22
CA TYR A 120 -9.09 -13.08 -0.49
C TYR A 120 -8.48 -13.71 0.78
N ALA A 121 -8.74 -13.11 1.95
CA ALA A 121 -8.33 -13.62 3.25
C ALA A 121 -9.47 -13.41 4.25
N PRO A 122 -10.59 -14.19 4.15
CA PRO A 122 -11.75 -14.02 5.02
C PRO A 122 -11.39 -14.14 6.50
N GLY A 123 -11.88 -13.18 7.32
CA GLY A 123 -11.60 -13.12 8.75
C GLY A 123 -10.22 -12.55 9.14
N ALA A 124 -9.37 -12.23 8.18
CA ALA A 124 -8.10 -11.58 8.45
C ALA A 124 -8.29 -10.06 8.60
N LYS A 125 -7.42 -9.44 9.41
CA LYS A 125 -7.25 -7.99 9.38
C LYS A 125 -6.84 -7.60 7.96
N GLY A 126 -7.53 -6.64 7.36
CA GLY A 126 -7.18 -6.13 6.04
C GLY A 126 -6.13 -5.02 6.15
N ASN A 127 -6.56 -3.79 5.92
CA ASN A 127 -5.69 -2.63 5.93
C ASN A 127 -4.97 -2.42 7.27
N VAL A 128 -3.76 -1.91 7.21
CA VAL A 128 -3.07 -1.36 8.38
C VAL A 128 -3.82 -0.12 8.89
N ALA A 129 -3.86 0.06 10.20
CA ALA A 129 -4.53 1.19 10.82
C ALA A 129 -3.76 2.49 10.63
N THR A 130 -4.45 3.56 10.20
CA THR A 130 -3.83 4.89 9.98
C THR A 130 -3.19 5.43 11.25
N GLU A 131 -3.83 5.25 12.42
CA GLU A 131 -3.30 5.66 13.72
C GLU A 131 -1.99 4.95 14.06
N ALA A 132 -1.85 3.67 13.71
CA ALA A 132 -0.62 2.93 13.92
C ALA A 132 0.50 3.38 12.99
N VAL A 133 0.18 3.65 11.72
CA VAL A 133 1.14 4.20 10.75
C VAL A 133 1.59 5.59 11.17
N ALA A 134 0.69 6.47 11.59
CA ALA A 134 1.02 7.82 12.04
C ALA A 134 1.95 7.80 13.28
N ALA A 135 1.69 6.91 14.24
CA ALA A 135 2.54 6.72 15.40
C ALA A 135 3.94 6.21 15.01
N LEU A 136 4.02 5.25 14.09
CA LEU A 136 5.30 4.75 13.55
C LEU A 136 6.09 5.90 12.91
N MET A 137 5.43 6.72 12.05
CA MET A 137 6.08 7.84 11.38
C MET A 137 6.69 8.82 12.39
N GLN A 138 5.92 9.22 13.42
CA GLN A 138 6.42 10.09 14.48
C GLN A 138 7.61 9.48 15.24
N SER A 139 7.55 8.19 15.56
CA SER A 139 8.65 7.50 16.25
C SER A 139 9.95 7.48 15.43
N GLN A 140 9.84 7.56 14.13
CA GLN A 140 10.97 7.61 13.18
C GLN A 140 11.35 9.04 12.77
N GLY A 141 10.77 10.06 13.40
CA GLY A 141 11.11 11.47 13.19
C GLY A 141 10.45 12.12 11.97
N PHE A 142 9.41 11.49 11.40
CA PHE A 142 8.64 12.08 10.32
C PHE A 142 7.44 12.89 10.83
N GLU A 143 7.22 14.05 10.25
CA GLU A 143 6.03 14.87 10.48
C GLU A 143 4.95 14.47 9.47
N THR A 144 3.78 14.04 9.96
CA THR A 144 2.65 13.66 9.11
C THR A 144 1.62 14.77 8.95
N GLY A 145 1.70 15.80 9.79
CA GLY A 145 0.66 16.84 9.87
C GLY A 145 -0.65 16.38 10.50
N LEU A 146 -0.72 15.11 10.99
CA LEU A 146 -1.91 14.55 11.61
C LEU A 146 -1.96 14.87 13.11
N ASP A 147 -3.15 15.26 13.59
CA ASP A 147 -3.46 15.37 15.01
C ASP A 147 -3.79 13.95 15.55
N LEU A 148 -2.87 13.34 16.27
CA LEU A 148 -3.04 11.97 16.76
C LEU A 148 -4.22 11.81 17.72
N ILE A 149 -4.58 12.85 18.49
CA ILE A 149 -5.73 12.78 19.42
C ILE A 149 -7.04 12.73 18.63
N LYS A 150 -7.16 13.53 17.57
CA LYS A 150 -8.33 13.49 16.68
C LYS A 150 -8.37 12.20 15.87
N LEU A 151 -7.22 11.72 15.43
CA LEU A 151 -7.11 10.46 14.68
C LEU A 151 -7.57 9.28 15.55
N GLU A 152 -7.17 9.20 16.82
CA GLU A 152 -7.62 8.14 17.74
C GLU A 152 -9.14 8.18 17.96
N LYS A 153 -9.72 9.38 18.13
CA LYS A 153 -11.19 9.54 18.22
C LYS A 153 -11.89 9.04 16.95
N ALA A 154 -11.35 9.39 15.78
CA ALA A 154 -11.89 8.91 14.51
C ALA A 154 -11.79 7.38 14.40
N ALA A 155 -10.68 6.78 14.87
CA ALA A 155 -10.49 5.34 14.88
C ALA A 155 -11.51 4.63 15.79
N GLN A 156 -11.78 5.18 16.95
CA GLN A 156 -12.82 4.65 17.86
C GLN A 156 -14.21 4.71 17.23
N MET A 157 -14.56 5.82 16.59
CA MET A 157 -15.84 5.95 15.86
C MET A 157 -15.92 4.93 14.72
N ALA A 158 -14.88 4.79 13.94
CA ALA A 158 -14.81 3.87 12.81
C ALA A 158 -15.00 2.40 13.24
N LYS A 159 -14.36 1.99 14.34
CA LYS A 159 -14.53 0.65 14.93
C LYS A 159 -15.96 0.42 15.41
N GLY A 160 -16.62 1.43 15.96
CA GLY A 160 -18.04 1.36 16.38
C GLY A 160 -18.99 1.06 15.23
N LEU A 161 -18.76 1.62 14.04
CA LEU A 161 -19.61 1.40 12.85
C LEU A 161 -19.65 -0.07 12.38
N VAL A 162 -18.59 -0.85 12.63
CA VAL A 162 -18.54 -2.26 12.21
C VAL A 162 -19.34 -3.15 13.16
N HIS A 163 -19.47 -2.80 14.42
CA HIS A 163 -20.22 -3.58 15.42
C HIS A 163 -21.73 -3.40 15.34
N GLU A 164 -22.22 -2.32 14.71
CA GLU A 164 -23.66 -2.06 14.55
C GLU A 164 -24.29 -2.78 13.35
N THR A 165 -23.48 -3.40 12.49
CA THR A 165 -23.92 -4.08 11.25
C THR A 165 -23.75 -5.59 11.27
N ALA A 166 -23.35 -6.19 12.40
CA ALA A 166 -23.10 -7.63 12.56
C ALA A 166 -24.26 -8.36 13.25
#